data_e951547be2dd00cbce169ff7085707f1
#
_entry.id   e951547be2dd00cbce169ff7085707f1
#
_cell.length_a   1.000
_cell.length_b   1.000
_cell.length_c   1.000
_cell.angle_alpha   90.00
_cell.angle_beta   90.00
_cell.angle_gamma   90.00
#
_symmetry.space_group_name_H-M   'P 1'
#
loop_
_entity.id
_entity.type
_entity.pdbx_description
1 polymer ?
#
loop_
_entity_poly.entity_id
_entity_poly.type
_entity_poly.pdbx_seq_one_letter_code
_entity_poly.pdbx_strand_id
1 'polypeptide(L)'
;MYRKFVNARSPLRLLEKGLHGGLGIGNVGLVVAGHGVGKTSFLVGVALDELLRQGSVLHVSLGKTVSHVRAYYDTVYEELASSTHLEDAAATHAEIDRNRSIRAYSPSSFSTEKLRDAVKVESEAGVKPSLIVIEGVGVDEITRDDIQALRALAVELAAEIWISVATSGEQVSKIPEAVEPFSDLISVVLALEPSQDGNLALRALKDHDNEDLSALHVALDPQSLLLVRN
;
A
#
# COMPACT_ATOMS: atom_id res chain seq x y z
N MET A 1 -0.69 -17.94 17.48
CA MET A 1 -0.39 -16.56 18.00
C MET A 1 -1.63 -15.69 17.85
N TYR A 2 -2.00 -14.87 18.82
CA TYR A 2 -3.15 -13.96 18.70
C TYR A 2 -2.85 -12.81 17.74
N ARG A 3 -3.88 -12.35 16.99
CA ARG A 3 -3.80 -11.26 16.00
C ARG A 3 -3.01 -10.03 16.46
N LYS A 4 -3.24 -9.54 17.70
CA LYS A 4 -2.53 -8.39 18.26
C LYS A 4 -1.00 -8.58 18.31
N PHE A 5 -0.53 -9.82 18.50
CA PHE A 5 0.91 -10.11 18.52
C PHE A 5 1.49 -10.24 17.10
N VAL A 6 0.71 -10.76 16.15
CA VAL A 6 1.09 -10.77 14.73
C VAL A 6 1.32 -9.34 14.28
N ASN A 7 0.37 -8.45 14.53
CA ASN A 7 0.48 -7.05 14.18
C ASN A 7 1.65 -6.34 14.90
N ALA A 8 1.82 -6.54 16.21
CA ALA A 8 2.91 -5.91 16.98
C ALA A 8 4.31 -6.38 16.52
N ARG A 9 4.42 -7.57 15.90
CA ARG A 9 5.66 -8.13 15.38
C ARG A 9 5.82 -7.96 13.88
N SER A 10 4.86 -7.35 13.22
CA SER A 10 4.88 -7.10 11.77
C SER A 10 6.16 -6.35 11.38
N PRO A 11 6.83 -6.74 10.30
CA PRO A 11 7.96 -5.98 9.75
C PRO A 11 7.62 -4.55 9.40
N LEU A 12 6.33 -4.23 9.20
CA LEU A 12 5.85 -2.86 8.98
C LEU A 12 6.17 -1.93 10.18
N ARG A 13 6.34 -2.48 11.40
CA ARG A 13 6.81 -1.67 12.56
C ARG A 13 8.23 -1.13 12.32
N LEU A 14 9.08 -1.89 11.60
CA LEU A 14 10.41 -1.41 11.21
C LEU A 14 10.33 -0.37 10.09
N LEU A 15 9.42 -0.58 9.13
CA LEU A 15 9.16 0.38 8.08
C LEU A 15 8.67 1.71 8.68
N GLU A 16 7.69 1.68 9.57
CA GLU A 16 7.19 2.87 10.27
C GLU A 16 8.32 3.58 11.04
N LYS A 17 9.15 2.83 11.75
CA LYS A 17 10.31 3.39 12.46
C LYS A 17 11.31 4.02 11.51
N GLY A 18 11.64 3.35 10.40
CA GLY A 18 12.59 3.84 9.39
C GLY A 18 12.06 5.05 8.60
N LEU A 19 10.74 5.22 8.55
CA LEU A 19 10.06 6.38 7.97
C LEU A 19 9.61 7.40 9.04
N HIS A 20 10.26 7.43 10.18
CA HIS A 20 10.01 8.41 11.25
C HIS A 20 8.53 8.52 11.67
N GLY A 21 7.80 7.42 11.60
CA GLY A 21 6.37 7.34 11.95
C GLY A 21 5.46 6.76 10.87
N GLY A 22 6.04 6.28 9.77
CA GLY A 22 5.30 5.72 8.64
C GLY A 22 4.81 6.78 7.67
N LEU A 23 3.79 6.46 6.88
CA LEU A 23 3.19 7.44 5.96
C LEU A 23 2.47 8.55 6.73
N GLY A 24 1.73 8.17 7.77
CA GLY A 24 0.96 9.09 8.60
C GLY A 24 -0.37 9.51 7.98
N ILE A 25 -1.33 9.73 8.86
CA ILE A 25 -2.71 10.13 8.51
C ILE A 25 -2.72 11.44 7.71
N GLY A 26 -3.55 11.49 6.69
CA GLY A 26 -3.71 12.68 5.81
C GLY A 26 -2.65 12.77 4.71
N ASN A 27 -1.82 11.76 4.56
CA ASN A 27 -0.71 11.77 3.60
C ASN A 27 -0.91 10.81 2.42
N VAL A 28 -0.19 11.08 1.35
CA VAL A 28 -0.09 10.25 0.15
C VAL A 28 1.33 9.73 0.01
N GLY A 29 1.46 8.41 -0.15
CA GLY A 29 2.71 7.72 -0.40
C GLY A 29 2.72 7.02 -1.76
N LEU A 30 3.89 6.93 -2.37
CA LEU A 30 4.10 6.17 -3.60
C LEU A 30 5.02 4.97 -3.33
N VAL A 31 4.71 3.84 -3.96
CA VAL A 31 5.66 2.74 -4.14
C VAL A 31 5.96 2.62 -5.63
N VAL A 32 7.23 2.82 -5.99
CA VAL A 32 7.71 2.81 -7.37
C VAL A 32 8.59 1.59 -7.62
N ALA A 33 8.34 0.89 -8.70
CA ALA A 33 9.14 -0.28 -9.12
C ALA A 33 8.83 -0.64 -10.58
N GLY A 34 9.69 -1.44 -11.18
CA GLY A 34 9.45 -2.06 -12.47
C GLY A 34 8.18 -2.93 -12.50
N HIS A 35 7.77 -3.34 -13.70
CA HIS A 35 6.66 -4.28 -13.85
C HIS A 35 7.01 -5.64 -13.22
N GLY A 36 6.07 -6.25 -12.51
CA GLY A 36 6.26 -7.57 -11.89
C GLY A 36 7.10 -7.59 -10.60
N VAL A 37 7.64 -6.47 -10.14
CA VAL A 37 8.55 -6.38 -8.97
C VAL A 37 7.81 -6.33 -7.62
N GLY A 38 6.62 -6.92 -7.47
CA GLY A 38 6.02 -7.11 -6.15
C GLY A 38 5.26 -5.92 -5.54
N LYS A 39 4.97 -4.84 -6.30
CA LYS A 39 4.19 -3.68 -5.78
C LYS A 39 2.85 -4.07 -5.16
N THR A 40 2.13 -5.00 -5.80
CA THR A 40 0.84 -5.51 -5.28
C THR A 40 1.04 -6.22 -3.94
N SER A 41 2.10 -7.03 -3.79
CA SER A 41 2.43 -7.72 -2.52
C SER A 41 2.69 -6.72 -1.40
N PHE A 42 3.45 -5.67 -1.69
CA PHE A 42 3.69 -4.58 -0.73
C PHE A 42 2.37 -3.92 -0.30
N LEU A 43 1.54 -3.49 -1.26
CA LEU A 43 0.25 -2.84 -0.95
C LEU A 43 -0.70 -3.77 -0.18
N VAL A 44 -0.77 -5.05 -0.55
CA VAL A 44 -1.58 -6.04 0.18
C VAL A 44 -1.01 -6.27 1.58
N GLY A 45 0.30 -6.29 1.75
CA GLY A 45 0.94 -6.39 3.07
C GLY A 45 0.58 -5.22 3.98
N VAL A 46 0.65 -3.98 3.47
CA VAL A 46 0.23 -2.76 4.19
C VAL A 46 -1.27 -2.81 4.53
N ALA A 47 -2.09 -3.22 3.56
CA ALA A 47 -3.53 -3.33 3.75
C ALA A 47 -3.92 -4.41 4.78
N LEU A 48 -3.26 -5.58 4.78
CA LEU A 48 -3.49 -6.62 5.77
C LEU A 48 -3.08 -6.18 7.17
N ASP A 49 -1.99 -5.43 7.30
CA ASP A 49 -1.57 -4.88 8.60
C ASP A 49 -2.64 -3.94 9.18
N GLU A 50 -3.22 -3.06 8.35
CA GLU A 50 -4.30 -2.16 8.76
C GLU A 50 -5.58 -2.93 9.13
N LEU A 51 -5.96 -3.93 8.34
CA LEU A 51 -7.12 -4.81 8.62
C LEU A 51 -6.92 -5.62 9.91
N LEU A 52 -5.71 -6.08 10.19
CA LEU A 52 -5.36 -6.75 11.44
C LEU A 52 -5.40 -5.80 12.65
N ARG A 53 -5.29 -4.49 12.45
CA ARG A 53 -5.53 -3.45 13.47
C ARG A 53 -7.00 -3.10 13.64
N GLN A 54 -7.91 -3.75 12.90
CA GLN A 54 -9.34 -3.45 12.86
C GLN A 54 -9.68 -2.16 12.10
N GLY A 55 -8.76 -1.65 11.28
CA GLY A 55 -9.03 -0.59 10.33
C GLY A 55 -9.87 -1.07 9.14
N SER A 56 -10.28 -0.15 8.30
CA SER A 56 -11.03 -0.41 7.07
C SER A 56 -10.20 0.00 5.86
N VAL A 57 -10.19 -0.85 4.84
CA VAL A 57 -9.38 -0.65 3.65
C VAL A 57 -10.25 -0.58 2.40
N LEU A 58 -10.01 0.45 1.59
CA LEU A 58 -10.49 0.51 0.21
C LEU A 58 -9.33 0.22 -0.74
N HIS A 59 -9.41 -0.91 -1.45
CA HIS A 59 -8.44 -1.27 -2.48
C HIS A 59 -9.01 -0.95 -3.87
N VAL A 60 -8.37 -0.04 -4.57
CA VAL A 60 -8.67 0.34 -5.95
C VAL A 60 -7.66 -0.29 -6.88
N SER A 61 -8.14 -1.06 -7.84
CA SER A 61 -7.28 -1.70 -8.85
C SER A 61 -7.63 -1.19 -10.24
N LEU A 62 -6.61 -0.75 -10.98
CA LEU A 62 -6.72 -0.32 -12.36
C LEU A 62 -6.21 -1.45 -13.26
N GLY A 63 -7.16 -2.11 -13.94
CA GLY A 63 -6.86 -3.17 -14.90
C GLY A 63 -6.94 -4.61 -14.38
N LYS A 64 -7.06 -4.86 -13.06
CA LYS A 64 -7.35 -6.19 -12.52
C LYS A 64 -8.80 -6.30 -12.06
N THR A 65 -9.34 -7.51 -12.07
CA THR A 65 -10.69 -7.77 -11.58
C THR A 65 -10.74 -7.86 -10.06
N VAL A 66 -11.92 -7.61 -9.47
CA VAL A 66 -12.17 -7.77 -8.03
C VAL A 66 -11.80 -9.18 -7.55
N SER A 67 -12.15 -10.22 -8.32
CA SER A 67 -11.82 -11.61 -7.97
C SER A 67 -10.32 -11.87 -7.96
N HIS A 68 -9.56 -11.27 -8.90
CA HIS A 68 -8.10 -11.39 -8.92
C HIS A 68 -7.46 -10.75 -7.69
N VAL A 69 -7.87 -9.54 -7.35
CA VAL A 69 -7.37 -8.83 -6.16
C VAL A 69 -7.72 -9.60 -4.88
N ARG A 70 -8.97 -10.10 -4.78
CA ARG A 70 -9.41 -10.92 -3.63
C ARG A 70 -8.54 -12.16 -3.47
N ALA A 71 -8.36 -12.94 -4.54
CA ALA A 71 -7.54 -14.16 -4.50
C ALA A 71 -6.08 -13.85 -4.06
N TYR A 72 -5.57 -12.69 -4.45
CA TYR A 72 -4.25 -12.26 -4.01
C TYR A 72 -4.17 -11.98 -2.50
N TYR A 73 -5.19 -11.32 -1.94
CA TYR A 73 -5.31 -11.14 -0.49
C TYR A 73 -5.39 -12.48 0.24
N ASP A 74 -6.19 -13.42 -0.29
CA ASP A 74 -6.38 -14.75 0.32
C ASP A 74 -5.04 -15.49 0.37
N THR A 75 -4.27 -15.49 -0.73
CA THR A 75 -2.94 -16.12 -0.79
C THR A 75 -1.97 -15.50 0.22
N VAL A 76 -1.86 -14.17 0.28
CA VAL A 76 -0.94 -13.49 1.21
C VAL A 76 -1.39 -13.69 2.66
N TYR A 77 -2.69 -13.68 2.91
CA TYR A 77 -3.24 -13.93 4.25
C TYR A 77 -2.99 -15.37 4.73
N GLU A 78 -3.21 -16.36 3.87
CA GLU A 78 -2.95 -17.77 4.20
C GLU A 78 -1.49 -18.00 4.57
N GLU A 79 -0.57 -17.39 3.83
CA GLU A 79 0.87 -17.45 4.12
C GLU A 79 1.20 -16.76 5.44
N LEU A 80 0.64 -15.58 5.69
CA LEU A 80 0.80 -14.85 6.95
C LEU A 80 0.26 -15.66 8.14
N ALA A 81 -0.94 -16.22 8.02
CA ALA A 81 -1.57 -16.99 9.07
C ALA A 81 -0.80 -18.27 9.39
N SER A 82 -0.31 -18.95 8.34
CA SER A 82 0.51 -20.17 8.47
C SER A 82 1.85 -19.87 9.14
N SER A 83 2.62 -18.91 8.60
CA SER A 83 3.97 -18.57 9.09
C SER A 83 3.96 -18.03 10.52
N THR A 84 2.89 -17.34 10.93
CA THR A 84 2.73 -16.78 12.28
C THR A 84 1.99 -17.72 13.24
N HIS A 85 1.46 -18.85 12.77
CA HIS A 85 0.61 -19.77 13.53
C HIS A 85 -0.56 -18.99 14.17
N LEU A 86 -1.28 -18.20 13.34
CA LEU A 86 -2.37 -17.35 13.80
C LEU A 86 -3.50 -18.19 14.39
N GLU A 87 -3.84 -17.90 15.64
CA GLU A 87 -5.03 -18.45 16.28
C GLU A 87 -6.29 -17.80 15.68
N ASP A 88 -7.37 -18.56 15.57
CA ASP A 88 -8.64 -18.09 15.01
C ASP A 88 -8.52 -17.51 13.57
N ALA A 89 -7.62 -18.08 12.74
CA ALA A 89 -7.35 -17.60 11.39
C ALA A 89 -8.65 -17.47 10.55
N ALA A 90 -9.57 -18.42 10.62
CA ALA A 90 -10.83 -18.35 9.88
C ALA A 90 -11.72 -17.17 10.32
N ALA A 91 -11.82 -16.91 11.63
CA ALA A 91 -12.59 -15.78 12.16
C ALA A 91 -11.93 -14.43 11.79
N THR A 92 -10.60 -14.36 11.86
CA THR A 92 -9.83 -13.19 11.45
C THR A 92 -10.00 -12.92 9.94
N HIS A 93 -9.95 -13.95 9.09
CA HIS A 93 -10.19 -13.81 7.66
C HIS A 93 -11.59 -13.25 7.34
N ALA A 94 -12.62 -13.78 8.02
CA ALA A 94 -13.99 -13.27 7.86
C ALA A 94 -14.14 -11.81 8.31
N GLU A 95 -13.36 -11.35 9.31
CA GLU A 95 -13.32 -9.96 9.73
C GLU A 95 -12.60 -9.07 8.69
N ILE A 96 -11.48 -9.53 8.14
CA ILE A 96 -10.77 -8.88 7.04
C ILE A 96 -11.70 -8.67 5.85
N ASP A 97 -12.46 -9.69 5.46
CA ASP A 97 -13.40 -9.61 4.34
C ASP A 97 -14.51 -8.57 4.55
N ARG A 98 -14.96 -8.39 5.79
CA ARG A 98 -15.98 -7.36 6.11
C ARG A 98 -15.44 -5.94 6.10
N ASN A 99 -14.16 -5.76 6.44
CA ASN A 99 -13.54 -4.44 6.57
C ASN A 99 -12.73 -4.04 5.32
N ARG A 100 -12.75 -4.87 4.28
CA ARG A 100 -12.08 -4.62 3.02
C ARG A 100 -13.08 -4.42 1.89
N SER A 101 -13.03 -3.30 1.23
CA SER A 101 -13.71 -3.04 -0.04
C SER A 101 -12.72 -3.09 -1.20
N ILE A 102 -13.14 -3.69 -2.32
CA ILE A 102 -12.34 -3.73 -3.55
C ILE A 102 -13.14 -3.10 -4.68
N ARG A 103 -12.54 -2.13 -5.37
CA ARG A 103 -13.07 -1.49 -6.56
C ARG A 103 -12.13 -1.71 -7.74
N ALA A 104 -12.67 -2.15 -8.85
CA ALA A 104 -11.92 -2.34 -10.10
C ALA A 104 -12.40 -1.37 -11.16
N TYR A 105 -11.46 -0.66 -11.78
CA TYR A 105 -11.71 0.25 -12.88
C TYR A 105 -10.81 -0.14 -14.07
N SER A 106 -11.23 0.20 -15.29
CA SER A 106 -10.26 0.29 -16.38
C SER A 106 -9.42 1.57 -16.17
N PRO A 107 -8.14 1.59 -16.56
CA PRO A 107 -7.30 2.79 -16.41
C PRO A 107 -7.97 4.05 -16.97
N SER A 108 -8.57 3.97 -18.16
CA SER A 108 -9.26 5.09 -18.81
C SER A 108 -10.57 5.53 -18.16
N SER A 109 -11.12 4.73 -17.24
CA SER A 109 -12.39 5.04 -16.56
C SER A 109 -12.20 5.54 -15.12
N PHE A 110 -10.99 5.47 -14.58
CA PHE A 110 -10.69 5.96 -13.23
C PHE A 110 -10.58 7.49 -13.19
N SER A 111 -11.04 8.08 -12.13
CA SER A 111 -10.77 9.48 -11.75
C SER A 111 -10.85 9.64 -10.23
N THR A 112 -10.22 10.68 -9.72
CA THR A 112 -10.28 11.03 -8.29
C THR A 112 -11.69 11.38 -7.82
N GLU A 113 -12.54 11.88 -8.71
CA GLU A 113 -13.96 12.13 -8.44
C GLU A 113 -14.72 10.82 -8.20
N LYS A 114 -14.55 9.82 -9.08
CA LYS A 114 -15.17 8.50 -8.91
C LYS A 114 -14.69 7.79 -7.64
N LEU A 115 -13.42 7.99 -7.27
CA LEU A 115 -12.93 7.49 -5.99
C LEU A 115 -13.66 8.17 -4.82
N ARG A 116 -13.82 9.50 -4.87
CA ARG A 116 -14.55 10.25 -3.85
C ARG A 116 -16.00 9.79 -3.73
N ASP A 117 -16.67 9.55 -4.84
CA ASP A 117 -18.05 9.02 -4.87
C ASP A 117 -18.10 7.61 -4.24
N ALA A 118 -17.16 6.74 -4.57
CA ALA A 118 -17.07 5.41 -3.98
C ALA A 118 -16.89 5.47 -2.46
N VAL A 119 -15.96 6.30 -1.99
CA VAL A 119 -15.71 6.54 -0.55
C VAL A 119 -16.95 7.09 0.15
N LYS A 120 -17.67 8.00 -0.50
CA LYS A 120 -18.91 8.56 0.06
C LYS A 120 -19.97 7.48 0.27
N VAL A 121 -20.19 6.64 -0.73
CA VAL A 121 -21.15 5.52 -0.64
C VAL A 121 -20.78 4.55 0.49
N GLU A 122 -19.50 4.22 0.64
CA GLU A 122 -19.02 3.33 1.72
C GLU A 122 -19.18 3.97 3.10
N SER A 123 -18.86 5.26 3.20
CA SER A 123 -19.02 6.02 4.45
C SER A 123 -20.49 6.14 4.88
N GLU A 124 -21.41 6.33 3.94
CA GLU A 124 -22.85 6.31 4.19
C GLU A 124 -23.35 4.92 4.64
N ALA A 125 -22.69 3.86 4.17
CA ALA A 125 -22.93 2.48 4.64
C ALA A 125 -22.27 2.17 6.00
N GLY A 126 -21.58 3.14 6.63
CA GLY A 126 -20.93 3.00 7.92
C GLY A 126 -19.49 2.48 7.87
N VAL A 127 -18.90 2.36 6.66
CA VAL A 127 -17.52 1.91 6.48
C VAL A 127 -16.67 3.09 5.99
N LYS A 128 -15.98 3.75 6.91
CA LYS A 128 -15.03 4.82 6.57
C LYS A 128 -13.64 4.23 6.44
N PRO A 129 -13.00 4.24 5.24
CA PRO A 129 -11.67 3.68 5.09
C PRO A 129 -10.62 4.51 5.86
N SER A 130 -9.79 3.83 6.63
CA SER A 130 -8.59 4.39 7.27
C SER A 130 -7.36 4.27 6.38
N LEU A 131 -7.43 3.39 5.37
CA LEU A 131 -6.41 3.21 4.35
C LEU A 131 -7.05 3.06 2.97
N ILE A 132 -6.52 3.77 1.99
CA ILE A 132 -6.84 3.56 0.57
C ILE A 132 -5.56 3.12 -0.12
N VAL A 133 -5.63 2.04 -0.89
CA VAL A 133 -4.55 1.61 -1.79
C VAL A 133 -5.02 1.69 -3.23
N ILE A 134 -4.18 2.23 -4.11
CA ILE A 134 -4.47 2.37 -5.54
C ILE A 134 -3.34 1.70 -6.32
N GLU A 135 -3.68 0.67 -7.10
CA GLU A 135 -2.69 -0.05 -7.91
C GLU A 135 -2.96 0.07 -9.41
N GLY A 136 -1.89 -0.04 -10.20
CA GLY A 136 -1.97 -0.08 -11.65
C GLY A 136 -1.98 1.28 -12.33
N VAL A 137 -1.56 2.33 -11.64
CA VAL A 137 -1.43 3.68 -12.21
C VAL A 137 -0.13 3.77 -13.01
N GLY A 138 -0.19 4.26 -14.23
CA GLY A 138 1.00 4.60 -15.02
C GLY A 138 1.68 5.85 -14.47
N VAL A 139 3.01 5.89 -14.51
CA VAL A 139 3.76 7.04 -13.97
C VAL A 139 3.42 8.35 -14.69
N ASP A 140 3.14 8.27 -15.99
CA ASP A 140 2.80 9.42 -16.84
C ASP A 140 1.29 9.77 -16.81
N GLU A 141 0.48 8.98 -16.09
CA GLU A 141 -0.97 9.17 -15.99
C GLU A 141 -1.39 9.96 -14.76
N ILE A 142 -0.46 10.19 -13.82
CA ILE A 142 -0.72 10.93 -12.59
C ILE A 142 -0.43 12.41 -12.81
N THR A 143 -1.38 13.26 -12.49
CA THR A 143 -1.22 14.71 -12.53
C THR A 143 -1.05 15.31 -11.14
N ARG A 144 -0.56 16.55 -11.07
CA ARG A 144 -0.51 17.31 -9.82
C ARG A 144 -1.89 17.48 -9.19
N ASP A 145 -2.90 17.73 -10.01
CA ASP A 145 -4.28 17.94 -9.55
C ASP A 145 -4.86 16.66 -8.93
N ASP A 146 -4.54 15.48 -9.51
CA ASP A 146 -4.93 14.19 -8.94
C ASP A 146 -4.32 13.98 -7.54
N ILE A 147 -3.02 14.22 -7.39
CA ILE A 147 -2.35 14.07 -6.09
C ILE A 147 -2.90 15.07 -5.07
N GLN A 148 -3.17 16.30 -5.49
CA GLN A 148 -3.77 17.30 -4.61
C GLN A 148 -5.19 16.88 -4.15
N ALA A 149 -6.00 16.33 -5.06
CA ALA A 149 -7.33 15.82 -4.73
C ALA A 149 -7.26 14.61 -3.80
N LEU A 150 -6.31 13.68 -4.03
CA LEU A 150 -6.09 12.52 -3.16
C LEU A 150 -5.61 12.94 -1.76
N ARG A 151 -4.71 13.91 -1.68
CA ARG A 151 -4.25 14.43 -0.38
C ARG A 151 -5.40 15.10 0.40
N ALA A 152 -6.22 15.90 -0.29
CA ALA A 152 -7.41 16.48 0.33
C ALA A 152 -8.37 15.40 0.86
N LEU A 153 -8.57 14.32 0.09
CA LEU A 153 -9.38 13.17 0.51
C LEU A 153 -8.76 12.45 1.72
N ALA A 154 -7.45 12.23 1.73
CA ALA A 154 -6.74 11.61 2.85
C ALA A 154 -6.94 12.40 4.16
N VAL A 155 -6.84 13.73 4.10
CA VAL A 155 -7.08 14.62 5.24
C VAL A 155 -8.53 14.56 5.71
N GLU A 156 -9.50 14.64 4.78
CA GLU A 156 -10.94 14.58 5.07
C GLU A 156 -11.34 13.28 5.78
N LEU A 157 -10.77 12.17 5.32
CA LEU A 157 -11.03 10.84 5.89
C LEU A 157 -10.23 10.55 7.16
N ALA A 158 -9.20 11.33 7.47
CA ALA A 158 -8.16 10.95 8.40
C ALA A 158 -7.55 9.57 8.05
N ALA A 159 -7.22 9.37 6.78
CA ALA A 159 -6.74 8.10 6.21
C ALA A 159 -5.34 8.26 5.62
N GLU A 160 -4.69 7.14 5.34
CA GLU A 160 -3.49 7.05 4.52
C GLU A 160 -3.86 6.65 3.09
N ILE A 161 -3.14 7.15 2.09
CA ILE A 161 -3.29 6.72 0.69
C ILE A 161 -1.95 6.25 0.15
N TRP A 162 -1.87 4.98 -0.25
CA TRP A 162 -0.72 4.42 -0.95
C TRP A 162 -1.04 4.15 -2.42
N ILE A 163 -0.14 4.57 -3.31
CA ILE A 163 -0.30 4.40 -4.76
C ILE A 163 0.90 3.61 -5.29
N SER A 164 0.65 2.55 -6.06
CA SER A 164 1.71 1.88 -6.80
C SER A 164 1.87 2.44 -8.19
N VAL A 165 3.10 2.76 -8.54
CA VAL A 165 3.48 3.32 -9.83
C VAL A 165 4.49 2.40 -10.52
N ALA A 166 4.22 2.04 -11.77
CA ALA A 166 5.15 1.25 -12.56
C ALA A 166 6.15 2.16 -13.29
N THR A 167 7.43 1.79 -13.21
CA THR A 167 8.51 2.43 -13.97
C THR A 167 9.00 1.51 -15.09
N SER A 168 9.67 2.07 -16.10
CA SER A 168 10.22 1.30 -17.22
C SER A 168 11.48 0.51 -16.87
N GLY A 169 12.16 0.83 -15.76
CA GLY A 169 13.39 0.16 -15.29
C GLY A 169 13.17 -0.69 -14.05
N GLU A 170 14.03 -1.69 -13.84
CA GLU A 170 14.00 -2.53 -12.64
C GLU A 170 14.59 -1.82 -11.40
N GLN A 171 15.50 -0.89 -11.61
CA GLN A 171 16.12 -0.09 -10.55
C GLN A 171 15.64 1.37 -10.61
N VAL A 172 15.27 1.89 -9.46
CA VAL A 172 14.74 3.26 -9.32
C VAL A 172 15.65 4.04 -8.37
N SER A 173 16.74 4.62 -8.90
CA SER A 173 17.76 5.31 -8.08
C SER A 173 17.31 6.65 -7.51
N LYS A 174 16.32 7.29 -8.11
CA LYS A 174 15.77 8.60 -7.72
C LYS A 174 14.26 8.64 -7.94
N ILE A 175 13.61 9.68 -7.44
CA ILE A 175 12.20 9.95 -7.75
C ILE A 175 12.06 10.04 -9.28
N PRO A 176 11.08 9.34 -9.89
CA PRO A 176 10.86 9.41 -11.34
C PRO A 176 10.60 10.86 -11.80
N GLU A 177 11.16 11.23 -12.94
CA GLU A 177 11.03 12.60 -13.48
C GLU A 177 9.57 13.03 -13.67
N ALA A 178 8.69 12.10 -14.02
CA ALA A 178 7.25 12.37 -14.13
C ALA A 178 6.59 12.71 -12.78
N VAL A 179 7.19 12.29 -11.64
CA VAL A 179 6.70 12.54 -10.28
C VAL A 179 7.29 13.83 -9.69
N GLU A 180 8.46 14.26 -10.14
CA GLU A 180 9.15 15.45 -9.61
C GLU A 180 8.26 16.70 -9.53
N PRO A 181 7.42 17.04 -10.56
CA PRO A 181 6.59 18.25 -10.55
C PRO A 181 5.57 18.35 -9.42
N PHE A 182 5.25 17.24 -8.75
CA PHE A 182 4.30 17.18 -7.64
C PHE A 182 4.84 16.41 -6.43
N SER A 183 6.15 16.22 -6.37
CA SER A 183 6.80 15.52 -5.25
C SER A 183 6.62 16.23 -3.91
N ASP A 184 6.37 17.54 -3.90
CA ASP A 184 6.02 18.35 -2.72
C ASP A 184 4.69 17.96 -2.08
N LEU A 185 3.78 17.35 -2.85
CA LEU A 185 2.48 16.87 -2.38
C LEU A 185 2.53 15.42 -1.85
N ILE A 186 3.62 14.71 -2.11
CA ILE A 186 3.82 13.31 -1.70
C ILE A 186 4.71 13.29 -0.46
N SER A 187 4.26 12.60 0.59
CA SER A 187 4.99 12.55 1.85
C SER A 187 6.08 11.49 1.84
N VAL A 188 5.83 10.33 1.25
CA VAL A 188 6.78 9.21 1.20
C VAL A 188 6.85 8.64 -0.21
N VAL A 189 8.06 8.38 -0.68
CA VAL A 189 8.30 7.62 -1.93
C VAL A 189 9.23 6.46 -1.61
N LEU A 190 8.75 5.23 -1.84
CA LEU A 190 9.50 4.00 -1.68
C LEU A 190 9.86 3.40 -3.04
N ALA A 191 11.10 2.99 -3.21
CA ALA A 191 11.51 2.10 -4.28
C ALA A 191 11.49 0.66 -3.79
N LEU A 192 11.01 -0.25 -4.65
CA LEU A 192 11.07 -1.69 -4.45
C LEU A 192 11.95 -2.28 -5.55
N GLU A 193 13.06 -2.93 -5.17
CA GLU A 193 14.13 -3.33 -6.08
C GLU A 193 14.62 -4.75 -5.76
N PRO A 194 15.00 -5.56 -6.78
CA PRO A 194 15.67 -6.83 -6.54
C PRO A 194 16.96 -6.64 -5.76
N SER A 195 17.20 -7.49 -4.76
CA SER A 195 18.39 -7.53 -3.92
C SER A 195 19.22 -8.77 -4.21
N GLN A 196 20.50 -8.76 -3.79
CA GLN A 196 21.43 -9.86 -4.03
C GLN A 196 21.08 -11.14 -3.26
N ASP A 197 20.34 -11.05 -2.19
CA ASP A 197 19.87 -12.17 -1.36
C ASP A 197 18.61 -12.86 -1.91
N GLY A 198 18.08 -12.38 -3.04
CA GLY A 198 16.87 -12.90 -3.69
C GLY A 198 15.57 -12.26 -3.20
N ASN A 199 15.62 -11.41 -2.20
CA ASN A 199 14.49 -10.61 -1.74
C ASN A 199 14.30 -9.34 -2.60
N LEU A 200 13.23 -8.61 -2.32
CA LEU A 200 12.99 -7.29 -2.90
C LEU A 200 13.19 -6.25 -1.80
N ALA A 201 14.28 -5.50 -1.88
CA ALA A 201 14.60 -4.48 -0.89
C ALA A 201 13.69 -3.26 -1.02
N LEU A 202 13.23 -2.72 0.12
CA LEU A 202 12.57 -1.43 0.17
C LEU A 202 13.60 -0.35 0.49
N ARG A 203 13.56 0.72 -0.30
CA ARG A 203 14.41 1.90 -0.07
C ARG A 203 13.57 3.17 -0.12
N ALA A 204 13.75 4.07 0.84
CA ALA A 204 13.16 5.39 0.81
C ALA A 204 13.87 6.27 -0.23
N LEU A 205 13.11 6.89 -1.11
CA LEU A 205 13.55 7.97 -1.99
C LEU A 205 13.14 9.34 -1.46
N LYS A 206 12.09 9.34 -0.64
CA LYS A 206 11.60 10.49 0.11
C LYS A 206 10.92 10.00 1.39
N ASP A 207 11.13 10.71 2.48
CA ASP A 207 10.47 10.52 3.77
C ASP A 207 10.12 11.89 4.35
N HIS A 208 8.92 12.38 4.03
CA HIS A 208 8.46 13.70 4.46
C HIS A 208 9.48 14.80 4.11
N ASP A 209 9.86 15.60 5.09
CA ASP A 209 10.91 16.63 4.99
C ASP A 209 12.23 16.16 5.61
N ASN A 210 12.38 14.84 5.90
CA ASN A 210 13.60 14.29 6.45
C ASN A 210 14.67 14.15 5.36
N GLU A 211 15.87 14.66 5.64
CA GLU A 211 17.04 14.48 4.78
C GLU A 211 17.74 13.13 5.02
N ASP A 212 17.52 12.52 6.20
CA ASP A 212 18.07 11.21 6.55
C ASP A 212 17.15 10.10 6.01
N LEU A 213 17.52 9.57 4.86
CA LEU A 213 16.89 8.40 4.25
C LEU A 213 17.58 7.13 4.74
N SER A 214 17.37 6.80 5.99
CA SER A 214 17.99 5.64 6.62
C SER A 214 17.54 4.30 5.99
N ALA A 215 18.32 3.24 6.23
CA ALA A 215 17.96 1.91 5.78
C ALA A 215 16.68 1.44 6.46
N LEU A 216 15.71 0.99 5.67
CA LEU A 216 14.39 0.61 6.19
C LEU A 216 14.37 -0.75 6.90
N HIS A 217 15.42 -1.57 6.75
CA HIS A 217 15.53 -2.92 7.33
C HIS A 217 14.32 -3.82 7.08
N VAL A 218 13.64 -3.61 5.97
CA VAL A 218 12.47 -4.36 5.51
C VAL A 218 12.65 -4.73 4.06
N ALA A 219 12.34 -5.96 3.74
CA ALA A 219 12.29 -6.48 2.37
C ALA A 219 10.96 -7.16 2.12
N LEU A 220 10.65 -7.45 0.88
CA LEU A 220 9.57 -8.31 0.47
C LEU A 220 10.17 -9.64 0.00
N ASP A 221 9.75 -10.74 0.58
CA ASP A 221 10.08 -12.08 0.11
C ASP A 221 9.18 -12.44 -1.09
N PRO A 222 9.74 -12.66 -2.29
CA PRO A 222 8.94 -12.96 -3.47
C PRO A 222 8.32 -14.36 -3.45
N GLN A 223 8.76 -15.25 -2.57
CA GLN A 223 8.21 -16.61 -2.46
C GLN A 223 6.96 -16.63 -1.58
N SER A 224 7.04 -16.06 -0.40
CA SER A 224 5.91 -15.98 0.53
C SER A 224 5.01 -14.75 0.28
N LEU A 225 5.45 -13.80 -0.52
CA LEU A 225 4.80 -12.50 -0.77
C LEU A 225 4.65 -11.64 0.50
N LEU A 226 5.36 -12.00 1.56
CA LEU A 226 5.31 -11.31 2.85
C LEU A 226 6.43 -10.27 2.98
N LEU A 227 6.14 -9.20 3.72
CA LEU A 227 7.18 -8.33 4.23
C LEU A 227 7.97 -9.06 5.30
N VAL A 228 9.28 -8.99 5.20
CA VAL A 228 10.24 -9.64 6.11
C VAL A 228 11.26 -8.65 6.62
N ARG A 229 11.94 -8.99 7.71
CA ARG A 229 13.07 -8.21 8.19
C ARG A 229 14.28 -8.48 7.31
N ASN A 230 14.98 -7.41 6.95
CA ASN A 230 16.25 -7.46 6.20
C ASN A 230 17.42 -7.27 7.15
#